data_c7765a70d83c023eef615bb842150089
#
_entry.id   c7765a70d83c023eef615bb842150089
#
_cell.length_a   1.000
_cell.length_b   1.000
_cell.length_c   1.000
_cell.angle_alpha   90.00
_cell.angle_beta   90.00
_cell.angle_gamma   90.00
#
_symmetry.space_group_name_H-M   'P 1'
#
loop_
_entity.id
_entity.type
_entity.pdbx_description
1 polymer ?
#
loop_
_entity_poly.entity_id
_entity_poly.type
_entity_poly.pdbx_seq_one_letter_code
_entity_poly.pdbx_strand_id
1 'polypeptide(L)'
;MKVATEWFPMGSYKCQKSPGFYMHDTLKQTIDLWVKNVQNDWDFVIIISGQGTVRVGKSVLAQQIACYWTYAIWKKYGILNDFTLKDNIVFHGSELIKKGNRLGQKEKYGCLVFDEAGADLEGVKAMSKSTQLIKDYFRECGQYNQLNILCIPEYFDLPSGIATNRSNCLIDCYVSVDENDMWERGKFRFFSAPAKKKLYRWGKKDRDYFATKEDFHGTWDNVYVLDEDEYRELKINALKTREVVSRKEDKRMKYLKGCVHILQEDFELTFSEIARRVKTRMKISANKMYFSRLMSGEKEEEEDD
;
A
#
# COMPACT_ATOMS: atom_id res chain seq x y z
N MET A 1 -11.09 22.43 21.64
CA MET A 1 -12.41 21.83 21.92
C MET A 1 -12.73 20.94 20.71
N LYS A 2 -12.65 19.60 20.85
CA LYS A 2 -13.06 18.69 19.78
C LYS A 2 -14.56 18.87 19.64
N VAL A 3 -15.03 19.38 18.52
CA VAL A 3 -16.43 19.34 18.17
C VAL A 3 -16.72 17.89 17.86
N ALA A 4 -17.28 17.18 18.83
CA ALA A 4 -17.69 15.80 18.67
C ALA A 4 -18.90 15.78 17.74
N THR A 5 -18.63 15.68 16.46
CA THR A 5 -19.70 15.73 15.48
C THR A 5 -20.43 14.41 15.36
N GLU A 6 -19.74 13.27 15.49
CA GLU A 6 -20.38 11.96 15.61
C GLU A 6 -19.39 10.90 16.12
N TRP A 7 -19.81 10.11 17.07
CA TRP A 7 -19.19 8.84 17.45
C TRP A 7 -19.85 7.73 16.64
N PHE A 8 -19.04 6.97 15.91
CA PHE A 8 -19.54 5.78 15.24
C PHE A 8 -19.43 4.61 16.21
N PRO A 9 -20.57 4.05 16.67
CA PRO A 9 -20.53 2.89 17.53
C PRO A 9 -19.96 1.72 16.74
N MET A 10 -18.78 1.30 17.10
CA MET A 10 -18.16 0.13 16.52
C MET A 10 -19.06 -1.08 16.74
N GLY A 11 -19.32 -1.80 15.68
CA GLY A 11 -20.23 -2.92 15.73
C GLY A 11 -21.68 -2.55 15.67
N SER A 12 -22.00 -1.39 15.10
CA SER A 12 -23.37 -1.10 14.72
C SER A 12 -23.97 -2.22 13.88
N TYR A 13 -23.11 -3.11 13.31
CA TYR A 13 -23.58 -4.36 12.78
C TYR A 13 -22.57 -5.55 12.86
N LYS A 14 -21.31 -5.40 12.52
CA LYS A 14 -20.33 -6.50 12.53
C LYS A 14 -18.98 -6.20 13.18
N CYS A 15 -18.63 -4.94 13.34
CA CYS A 15 -17.43 -4.53 14.05
C CYS A 15 -17.71 -4.46 15.56
N GLN A 16 -18.03 -5.56 16.20
CA GLN A 16 -18.68 -5.54 17.52
C GLN A 16 -17.78 -5.34 18.74
N LYS A 17 -16.47 -5.23 18.58
CA LYS A 17 -15.56 -5.28 19.74
C LYS A 17 -15.07 -3.93 20.23
N SER A 18 -15.43 -2.85 19.59
CA SER A 18 -14.92 -1.52 19.91
C SER A 18 -16.03 -0.55 20.33
N PRO A 19 -15.76 0.35 21.29
CA PRO A 19 -16.78 1.26 21.84
C PRO A 19 -17.23 2.36 20.88
N GLY A 20 -16.52 2.53 19.75
CA GLY A 20 -16.73 3.60 18.81
C GLY A 20 -15.47 4.44 18.59
N PHE A 21 -15.48 5.32 17.62
CA PHE A 21 -14.37 6.21 17.32
C PHE A 21 -14.87 7.53 16.73
N TYR A 22 -14.07 8.57 16.90
CA TYR A 22 -14.31 9.86 16.28
C TYR A 22 -13.76 9.90 14.85
N MET A 23 -14.55 10.42 13.91
CA MET A 23 -14.10 10.73 12.57
C MET A 23 -14.38 12.20 12.25
N HIS A 24 -13.38 12.88 11.69
CA HIS A 24 -13.51 14.30 11.31
C HIS A 24 -14.61 14.49 10.26
N ASP A 25 -15.46 15.50 10.45
CA ASP A 25 -16.67 15.72 9.66
C ASP A 25 -16.43 15.80 8.16
N THR A 26 -15.45 16.61 7.75
CA THR A 26 -15.14 16.77 6.31
C THR A 26 -14.64 15.47 5.70
N LEU A 27 -13.87 14.66 6.44
CA LEU A 27 -13.43 13.34 6.00
C LEU A 27 -14.63 12.40 5.85
N LYS A 28 -15.53 12.40 6.84
CA LYS A 28 -16.78 11.64 6.78
C LYS A 28 -17.61 12.02 5.55
N GLN A 29 -17.85 13.31 5.32
CA GLN A 29 -18.60 13.80 4.18
C GLN A 29 -17.96 13.40 2.85
N THR A 30 -16.62 13.40 2.80
CA THR A 30 -15.87 12.94 1.63
C THR A 30 -16.12 11.46 1.35
N ILE A 31 -16.08 10.61 2.38
CA ILE A 31 -16.37 9.18 2.24
C ILE A 31 -17.85 8.97 1.84
N ASP A 32 -18.79 9.70 2.42
CA ASP A 32 -20.20 9.64 2.06
C ASP A 32 -20.44 10.02 0.58
N LEU A 33 -19.66 10.98 0.06
CA LEU A 33 -19.67 11.32 -1.36
C LEU A 33 -19.15 10.18 -2.23
N TRP A 34 -18.08 9.50 -1.83
CA TRP A 34 -17.58 8.31 -2.54
C TRP A 34 -18.58 7.17 -2.51
N VAL A 35 -19.21 6.92 -1.36
CA VAL A 35 -20.29 5.95 -1.23
C VAL A 35 -21.48 6.28 -2.14
N LYS A 36 -21.77 7.57 -2.40
CA LYS A 36 -22.79 7.94 -3.41
C LYS A 36 -22.38 7.58 -4.82
N ASN A 37 -21.12 7.71 -5.15
CA ASN A 37 -20.61 7.56 -6.52
C ASN A 37 -20.21 6.14 -6.87
N VAL A 38 -19.98 5.26 -5.91
CA VAL A 38 -19.56 3.88 -6.16
C VAL A 38 -20.57 3.09 -7.01
N GLN A 39 -21.85 3.44 -6.95
CA GLN A 39 -22.89 2.83 -7.79
C GLN A 39 -22.80 3.20 -9.28
N ASN A 40 -22.07 4.26 -9.62
CA ASN A 40 -21.86 4.74 -10.98
C ASN A 40 -20.52 4.26 -11.54
N ASP A 41 -20.13 3.04 -11.20
CA ASP A 41 -18.89 2.38 -11.64
C ASP A 41 -17.59 3.10 -11.25
N TRP A 42 -17.61 3.80 -10.11
CA TRP A 42 -16.42 4.36 -9.52
C TRP A 42 -15.82 3.42 -8.48
N ASP A 43 -14.51 3.32 -8.49
CA ASP A 43 -13.72 2.73 -7.42
C ASP A 43 -12.83 3.80 -6.78
N PHE A 44 -12.35 3.52 -5.58
CA PHE A 44 -11.57 4.50 -4.83
C PHE A 44 -10.27 3.89 -4.32
N VAL A 45 -9.18 4.62 -4.52
CA VAL A 45 -7.87 4.30 -3.97
C VAL A 45 -7.41 5.47 -3.12
N ILE A 46 -7.18 5.21 -1.83
CA ILE A 46 -6.70 6.19 -0.86
C ILE A 46 -5.25 5.87 -0.51
N ILE A 47 -4.41 6.88 -0.44
CA ILE A 47 -3.07 6.77 0.11
C ILE A 47 -3.05 7.40 1.50
N ILE A 48 -2.53 6.69 2.50
CA ILE A 48 -2.28 7.21 3.85
C ILE A 48 -0.77 7.16 4.07
N SER A 49 -0.14 8.32 4.20
CA SER A 49 1.30 8.46 4.44
C SER A 49 1.63 9.00 5.83
N GLY A 50 2.89 9.04 6.18
CA GLY A 50 3.37 9.52 7.48
C GLY A 50 4.70 10.24 7.43
N GLN A 51 5.04 10.87 6.31
CA GLN A 51 6.26 11.68 6.15
C GLN A 51 7.55 10.91 6.51
N GLY A 52 7.63 9.64 6.12
CA GLY A 52 8.72 8.75 6.50
C GLY A 52 8.68 8.31 7.97
N THR A 53 7.78 8.87 8.79
CA THR A 53 7.71 8.58 10.20
C THR A 53 6.90 7.32 10.47
N VAL A 54 7.41 6.47 11.37
CA VAL A 54 6.72 5.27 11.85
C VAL A 54 5.84 5.59 13.07
N ARG A 55 4.84 4.74 13.33
CA ARG A 55 3.95 4.83 14.50
C ARG A 55 3.10 6.11 14.60
N VAL A 56 2.87 6.80 13.49
CA VAL A 56 2.00 8.00 13.46
C VAL A 56 0.50 7.67 13.45
N GLY A 57 0.12 6.38 13.41
CA GLY A 57 -1.28 5.95 13.47
C GLY A 57 -1.94 5.68 12.11
N LYS A 58 -1.19 5.61 11.01
CA LYS A 58 -1.70 5.32 9.64
C LYS A 58 -2.67 4.14 9.59
N SER A 59 -2.23 3.01 10.13
CA SER A 59 -3.01 1.76 10.12
C SER A 59 -4.31 1.85 10.92
N VAL A 60 -4.32 2.63 12.00
CA VAL A 60 -5.52 2.88 12.80
C VAL A 60 -6.53 3.69 11.99
N LEU A 61 -6.08 4.80 11.39
CA LEU A 61 -6.94 5.63 10.55
C LEU A 61 -7.46 4.85 9.33
N ALA A 62 -6.61 4.02 8.71
CA ALA A 62 -7.01 3.15 7.60
C ALA A 62 -8.14 2.20 7.99
N GLN A 63 -8.03 1.55 9.14
CA GLN A 63 -9.07 0.67 9.67
C GLN A 63 -10.37 1.43 9.96
N GLN A 64 -10.28 2.62 10.55
CA GLN A 64 -11.45 3.47 10.81
C GLN A 64 -12.16 3.87 9.53
N ILE A 65 -11.42 4.30 8.51
CA ILE A 65 -11.99 4.65 7.19
C ILE A 65 -12.65 3.43 6.56
N ALA A 66 -12.01 2.27 6.55
CA ALA A 66 -12.55 1.03 5.98
C ALA A 66 -13.81 0.57 6.72
N CYS A 67 -13.82 0.64 8.05
CA CYS A 67 -14.98 0.30 8.84
C CYS A 67 -16.14 1.26 8.57
N TYR A 68 -15.88 2.57 8.53
CA TYR A 68 -16.91 3.55 8.20
C TYR A 68 -17.45 3.37 6.77
N TRP A 69 -16.61 3.08 5.79
CA TRP A 69 -17.05 2.75 4.44
C TRP A 69 -18.04 1.59 4.44
N THR A 70 -17.70 0.50 5.11
CA THR A 70 -18.56 -0.69 5.19
C THR A 70 -19.90 -0.37 5.84
N TYR A 71 -19.89 0.41 6.92
CA TYR A 71 -21.10 0.90 7.58
C TYR A 71 -21.94 1.80 6.66
N ALA A 72 -21.33 2.75 5.96
CA ALA A 72 -22.03 3.68 5.07
C ALA A 72 -22.63 2.96 3.84
N ILE A 73 -21.95 1.94 3.30
CA ILE A 73 -22.48 1.05 2.25
C ILE A 73 -23.72 0.30 2.76
N TRP A 74 -23.64 -0.30 3.95
CA TRP A 74 -24.80 -0.95 4.55
C TRP A 74 -25.97 0.01 4.77
N LYS A 75 -25.70 1.15 5.38
CA LYS A 75 -26.73 2.17 5.67
C LYS A 75 -27.42 2.67 4.39
N LYS A 76 -26.67 2.81 3.29
CA LYS A 76 -27.20 3.37 2.06
C LYS A 76 -27.85 2.35 1.13
N TYR A 77 -27.22 1.16 1.01
CA TYR A 77 -27.61 0.17 0.01
C TYR A 77 -28.16 -1.14 0.62
N GLY A 78 -28.16 -1.29 1.93
CA GLY A 78 -28.53 -2.53 2.62
C GLY A 78 -27.56 -3.69 2.39
N ILE A 79 -26.37 -3.43 1.85
CA ILE A 79 -25.36 -4.45 1.54
C ILE A 79 -24.50 -4.68 2.77
N LEU A 80 -24.54 -5.89 3.31
CA LEU A 80 -23.75 -6.32 4.46
C LEU A 80 -22.43 -6.93 4.02
N ASN A 81 -21.36 -6.16 4.10
CA ASN A 81 -20.00 -6.64 3.93
C ASN A 81 -19.33 -6.83 5.28
N ASP A 82 -18.49 -7.83 5.42
CA ASP A 82 -17.65 -8.01 6.60
C ASP A 82 -16.38 -7.17 6.51
N PHE A 83 -15.99 -6.55 7.61
CA PHE A 83 -14.66 -5.96 7.75
C PHE A 83 -13.88 -6.72 8.83
N THR A 84 -12.91 -7.52 8.42
CA THR A 84 -12.14 -8.41 9.29
C THR A 84 -10.64 -8.31 9.02
N LEU A 85 -9.83 -8.65 10.02
CA LEU A 85 -8.36 -8.72 9.87
C LEU A 85 -7.96 -9.70 8.77
N LYS A 86 -8.60 -10.86 8.77
CA LYS A 86 -8.26 -11.97 7.88
C LYS A 86 -8.52 -11.66 6.40
N ASP A 87 -9.65 -11.02 6.10
CA ASP A 87 -10.10 -10.87 4.71
C ASP A 87 -9.81 -9.48 4.13
N ASN A 88 -9.78 -8.45 4.96
CA ASN A 88 -9.72 -7.08 4.49
C ASN A 88 -8.38 -6.37 4.77
N ILE A 89 -7.47 -6.98 5.53
CA ILE A 89 -6.14 -6.42 5.76
C ILE A 89 -5.09 -7.32 5.11
N VAL A 90 -4.17 -6.70 4.38
CA VAL A 90 -3.06 -7.38 3.70
C VAL A 90 -1.75 -6.65 3.99
N PHE A 91 -0.67 -7.42 4.06
CA PHE A 91 0.67 -6.90 4.32
C PHE A 91 1.63 -7.15 3.15
N HIS A 92 1.23 -7.93 2.14
CA HIS A 92 2.04 -8.29 0.98
C HIS A 92 1.29 -8.03 -0.32
N GLY A 93 2.00 -7.57 -1.35
CA GLY A 93 1.40 -7.29 -2.66
C GLY A 93 0.76 -8.51 -3.34
N SER A 94 1.31 -9.70 -3.13
CA SER A 94 0.69 -10.95 -3.63
C SER A 94 -0.66 -11.26 -2.96
N GLU A 95 -0.80 -10.93 -1.68
CA GLU A 95 -2.07 -11.05 -0.97
C GLU A 95 -3.06 -9.98 -1.40
N LEU A 96 -2.60 -8.75 -1.66
CA LEU A 96 -3.42 -7.67 -2.20
C LEU A 96 -4.17 -8.13 -3.45
N ILE A 97 -3.45 -8.64 -4.43
CA ILE A 97 -4.02 -9.10 -5.70
C ILE A 97 -5.01 -10.25 -5.47
N LYS A 98 -4.57 -11.26 -4.70
CA LYS A 98 -5.40 -12.45 -4.43
C LYS A 98 -6.69 -12.11 -3.67
N LYS A 99 -6.57 -11.36 -2.56
CA LYS A 99 -7.73 -10.99 -1.73
C LYS A 99 -8.59 -9.94 -2.41
N GLY A 100 -7.99 -8.96 -3.10
CA GLY A 100 -8.72 -7.93 -3.82
C GLY A 100 -9.60 -8.49 -4.92
N ASN A 101 -9.08 -9.41 -5.75
CA ASN A 101 -9.87 -10.09 -6.77
C ASN A 101 -10.97 -10.96 -6.16
N ARG A 102 -10.67 -11.69 -5.08
CA ARG A 102 -11.66 -12.50 -4.37
C ARG A 102 -12.80 -11.65 -3.79
N LEU A 103 -12.45 -10.54 -3.11
CA LEU A 103 -13.45 -9.62 -2.55
C LEU A 103 -14.28 -8.99 -3.66
N GLY A 104 -13.66 -8.53 -4.75
CA GLY A 104 -14.37 -7.93 -5.88
C GLY A 104 -15.35 -8.86 -6.57
N GLN A 105 -15.10 -10.18 -6.56
CA GLN A 105 -16.02 -11.18 -7.08
C GLN A 105 -17.13 -11.56 -6.08
N LYS A 106 -16.84 -11.52 -4.79
CA LYS A 106 -17.75 -11.97 -3.72
C LYS A 106 -18.63 -10.85 -3.17
N GLU A 107 -18.07 -9.65 -3.06
CA GLU A 107 -18.65 -8.53 -2.33
C GLU A 107 -18.85 -7.33 -3.25
N LYS A 108 -20.06 -6.81 -3.29
CA LYS A 108 -20.33 -5.52 -3.94
C LYS A 108 -19.86 -4.40 -3.02
N TYR A 109 -19.04 -3.49 -3.56
CA TYR A 109 -18.52 -2.31 -2.83
C TYR A 109 -17.68 -2.67 -1.59
N GLY A 110 -16.93 -3.76 -1.66
CA GLY A 110 -16.01 -4.17 -0.59
C GLY A 110 -14.90 -3.16 -0.31
N CYS A 111 -14.10 -3.41 0.71
CA CYS A 111 -12.92 -2.60 1.01
C CYS A 111 -11.72 -3.47 1.36
N LEU A 112 -10.51 -2.96 1.05
CA LEU A 112 -9.24 -3.63 1.32
C LEU A 112 -8.21 -2.62 1.83
N VAL A 113 -7.51 -2.97 2.90
CA VAL A 113 -6.40 -2.19 3.46
C VAL A 113 -5.10 -2.90 3.17
N PHE A 114 -4.22 -2.28 2.41
CA PHE A 114 -2.85 -2.72 2.20
C PHE A 114 -1.93 -1.98 3.16
N ASP A 115 -1.68 -2.58 4.30
CA ASP A 115 -0.77 -2.05 5.30
C ASP A 115 0.68 -2.43 4.95
N GLU A 116 1.62 -1.52 5.21
CA GLU A 116 3.03 -1.64 4.80
C GLU A 116 3.24 -1.77 3.26
N ALA A 117 2.39 -1.08 2.46
CA ALA A 117 2.47 -1.10 1.00
C ALA A 117 3.81 -0.58 0.46
N GLY A 118 4.51 0.27 1.22
CA GLY A 118 5.82 0.78 0.88
C GLY A 118 6.83 -0.31 0.60
N ALA A 119 6.85 -1.38 1.40
CA ALA A 119 7.80 -2.47 1.23
C ALA A 119 7.76 -3.17 -0.16
N ASP A 120 6.63 -3.09 -0.84
CA ASP A 120 6.41 -3.69 -2.17
C ASP A 120 6.38 -2.65 -3.30
N LEU A 121 6.23 -1.35 -2.99
CA LEU A 121 6.01 -0.29 -3.97
C LEU A 121 7.13 0.76 -4.01
N GLU A 122 8.01 0.83 -3.00
CA GLU A 122 9.00 1.90 -2.86
C GLU A 122 10.28 1.67 -3.67
N GLY A 123 10.85 2.78 -4.13
CA GLY A 123 12.24 2.95 -4.56
C GLY A 123 12.70 1.95 -5.62
N VAL A 124 13.83 1.31 -5.37
CA VAL A 124 14.50 0.36 -6.28
C VAL A 124 13.61 -0.83 -6.70
N LYS A 125 12.58 -1.14 -5.90
CA LYS A 125 11.61 -2.21 -6.23
C LYS A 125 10.53 -1.77 -7.23
N ALA A 126 10.46 -0.48 -7.58
CA ALA A 126 9.41 0.07 -8.45
C ALA A 126 9.31 -0.63 -9.81
N MET A 127 10.38 -1.29 -10.26
CA MET A 127 10.47 -2.03 -11.52
C MET A 127 10.46 -3.55 -11.33
N SER A 128 10.33 -4.04 -10.08
CA SER A 128 10.22 -5.47 -9.85
C SER A 128 8.94 -6.04 -10.47
N LYS A 129 8.99 -7.31 -10.87
CA LYS A 129 7.81 -8.02 -11.39
C LYS A 129 6.62 -7.98 -10.42
N SER A 130 6.88 -8.03 -9.12
CA SER A 130 5.85 -7.92 -8.08
C SER A 130 5.19 -6.54 -8.06
N THR A 131 5.97 -5.47 -8.15
CA THR A 131 5.45 -4.10 -8.23
C THR A 131 4.66 -3.87 -9.51
N GLN A 132 5.10 -4.44 -10.63
CA GLN A 132 4.36 -4.34 -11.88
C GLN A 132 2.98 -5.02 -11.77
N LEU A 133 2.91 -6.20 -11.18
CA LEU A 133 1.63 -6.89 -10.92
C LEU A 133 0.69 -6.07 -10.01
N ILE A 134 1.22 -5.36 -9.03
CA ILE A 134 0.43 -4.46 -8.18
C ILE A 134 -0.09 -3.26 -8.99
N LYS A 135 0.76 -2.67 -9.86
CA LYS A 135 0.33 -1.59 -10.76
C LYS A 135 -0.78 -2.05 -11.71
N ASP A 136 -0.65 -3.24 -12.26
CA ASP A 136 -1.64 -3.82 -13.16
C ASP A 136 -2.94 -4.10 -12.42
N TYR A 137 -2.88 -4.68 -11.20
CA TYR A 137 -4.06 -4.82 -10.34
C TYR A 137 -4.79 -3.49 -10.14
N PHE A 138 -4.07 -2.40 -9.81
CA PHE A 138 -4.71 -1.09 -9.65
C PHE A 138 -5.26 -0.50 -10.95
N ARG A 139 -4.82 -0.93 -12.12
CA ARG A 139 -5.43 -0.55 -13.39
C ARG A 139 -6.75 -1.30 -13.66
N GLU A 140 -6.84 -2.53 -13.20
CA GLU A 140 -7.92 -3.46 -13.51
C GLU A 140 -9.01 -3.52 -12.43
N CYS A 141 -8.67 -3.27 -11.16
CA CYS A 141 -9.59 -3.42 -10.02
C CYS A 141 -10.77 -2.43 -10.04
N GLY A 142 -10.76 -1.45 -10.93
CA GLY A 142 -11.86 -0.50 -11.10
C GLY A 142 -13.21 -1.17 -11.32
N GLN A 143 -13.25 -2.29 -12.05
CA GLN A 143 -14.45 -3.08 -12.30
C GLN A 143 -15.13 -3.64 -11.04
N TYR A 144 -14.42 -3.67 -9.90
CA TYR A 144 -14.95 -4.19 -8.64
C TYR A 144 -15.64 -3.13 -7.79
N ASN A 145 -15.54 -1.86 -8.15
CA ASN A 145 -16.17 -0.74 -7.43
C ASN A 145 -15.90 -0.79 -5.92
N GLN A 146 -14.65 -1.04 -5.55
CA GLN A 146 -14.24 -1.21 -4.15
C GLN A 146 -13.35 -0.06 -3.66
N LEU A 147 -13.25 0.06 -2.34
CA LEU A 147 -12.30 0.95 -1.68
C LEU A 147 -10.98 0.21 -1.40
N ASN A 148 -9.87 0.72 -1.92
CA ASN A 148 -8.52 0.26 -1.61
C ASN A 148 -7.77 1.35 -0.82
N ILE A 149 -7.21 1.01 0.34
CA ILE A 149 -6.44 1.93 1.18
C ILE A 149 -5.00 1.44 1.26
N LEU A 150 -4.05 2.28 0.86
CA LEU A 150 -2.61 2.00 0.90
C LEU A 150 -1.97 2.76 2.05
N CYS A 151 -1.45 2.06 3.05
CA CYS A 151 -0.63 2.66 4.11
C CYS A 151 0.84 2.56 3.73
N ILE A 152 1.51 3.70 3.66
CA ILE A 152 2.92 3.81 3.26
C ILE A 152 3.68 4.72 4.24
N PRO A 153 4.98 4.51 4.43
CA PRO A 153 5.79 5.43 5.22
C PRO A 153 5.91 6.79 4.54
N GLU A 154 6.25 6.79 3.24
CA GLU A 154 6.60 8.00 2.49
C GLU A 154 5.85 8.07 1.15
N TYR A 155 5.12 9.18 0.94
CA TYR A 155 4.33 9.38 -0.27
C TYR A 155 5.17 9.49 -1.54
N PHE A 156 6.31 10.17 -1.45
CA PHE A 156 7.17 10.48 -2.60
C PHE A 156 7.93 9.26 -3.13
N ASP A 157 7.99 8.17 -2.37
CA ASP A 157 8.61 6.91 -2.78
C ASP A 157 7.69 6.04 -3.65
N LEU A 158 6.40 6.39 -3.75
CA LEU A 158 5.47 5.69 -4.63
C LEU A 158 5.78 5.93 -6.11
N PRO A 159 5.51 4.92 -6.97
CA PRO A 159 5.49 5.11 -8.41
C PRO A 159 4.48 6.21 -8.80
N SER A 160 4.90 7.11 -9.69
CA SER A 160 4.10 8.28 -10.09
C SER A 160 2.69 7.91 -10.56
N GLY A 161 2.55 6.80 -11.30
CA GLY A 161 1.25 6.34 -11.80
C GLY A 161 0.25 6.04 -10.68
N ILE A 162 0.69 5.47 -9.56
CA ILE A 162 -0.16 5.22 -8.38
C ILE A 162 -0.36 6.53 -7.61
N ALA A 163 0.73 7.23 -7.31
CA ALA A 163 0.70 8.46 -6.51
C ALA A 163 -0.17 9.56 -7.13
N THR A 164 -0.06 9.80 -8.43
CA THR A 164 -0.71 10.95 -9.06
C THR A 164 -1.99 10.65 -9.81
N ASN A 165 -2.08 9.49 -10.48
CA ASN A 165 -3.18 9.22 -11.40
C ASN A 165 -4.20 8.25 -10.83
N ARG A 166 -3.76 7.15 -10.20
CA ARG A 166 -4.66 6.09 -9.79
C ARG A 166 -5.36 6.35 -8.46
N SER A 167 -4.69 7.01 -7.54
CA SER A 167 -5.28 7.34 -6.24
C SER A 167 -6.17 8.58 -6.30
N ASN A 168 -7.25 8.58 -5.51
CA ASN A 168 -8.23 9.66 -5.44
C ASN A 168 -7.79 10.77 -4.47
N CYS A 169 -7.09 10.42 -3.39
CA CYS A 169 -6.57 11.37 -2.43
C CYS A 169 -5.30 10.87 -1.74
N LEU A 170 -4.66 11.78 -1.02
CA LEU A 170 -3.62 11.51 -0.05
C LEU A 170 -4.08 12.03 1.31
N ILE A 171 -3.96 11.19 2.34
CA ILE A 171 -4.09 11.58 3.75
C ILE A 171 -2.71 11.47 4.36
N ASP A 172 -2.16 12.59 4.76
CA ASP A 172 -0.84 12.66 5.36
C ASP A 172 -0.96 12.77 6.87
N CYS A 173 -0.59 11.71 7.59
CA CYS A 173 -0.60 11.64 9.03
C CYS A 173 0.70 12.22 9.59
N TYR A 174 0.60 13.09 10.59
CA TYR A 174 1.76 13.69 11.23
C TYR A 174 1.64 13.72 12.74
N VAL A 175 2.77 13.91 13.37
CA VAL A 175 2.90 14.08 14.82
C VAL A 175 3.10 15.57 15.10
N SER A 176 2.45 16.07 16.12
CA SER A 176 2.71 17.41 16.68
C SER A 176 3.34 17.27 18.08
N VAL A 177 3.89 18.35 18.56
CA VAL A 177 4.37 18.47 19.93
C VAL A 177 3.38 19.33 20.69
N ASP A 178 2.98 18.89 21.88
CA ASP A 178 2.11 19.66 22.79
C ASP A 178 2.91 20.69 23.61
N GLU A 179 2.21 21.43 24.47
CA GLU A 179 2.79 22.47 25.33
C GLU A 179 3.80 21.92 26.38
N ASN A 180 3.82 20.59 26.56
CA ASN A 180 4.72 19.89 27.50
C ASN A 180 5.80 19.10 26.76
N ASP A 181 6.11 19.42 25.51
CA ASP A 181 7.05 18.73 24.65
C ASP A 181 6.70 17.24 24.39
N MET A 182 5.43 16.83 24.59
CA MET A 182 4.98 15.48 24.34
C MET A 182 4.47 15.31 22.91
N TRP A 183 4.81 14.19 22.31
CA TRP A 183 4.43 13.87 20.95
C TRP A 183 2.96 13.44 20.88
N GLU A 184 2.15 14.23 20.20
CA GLU A 184 0.74 13.95 19.94
C GLU A 184 0.53 13.33 18.54
N ARG A 185 -0.21 12.22 18.50
CA ARG A 185 -0.70 11.55 17.28
C ARG A 185 -2.14 11.95 17.00
N GLY A 186 -2.66 11.47 15.87
CA GLY A 186 -4.07 11.67 15.56
C GLY A 186 -4.35 12.94 14.79
N LYS A 187 -3.36 13.46 14.05
CA LYS A 187 -3.50 14.64 13.16
C LYS A 187 -3.20 14.25 11.73
N PHE A 188 -3.98 14.79 10.79
CA PHE A 188 -3.79 14.54 9.37
C PHE A 188 -4.03 15.78 8.53
N ARG A 189 -3.44 15.80 7.33
CA ARG A 189 -3.74 16.72 6.22
C ARG A 189 -4.34 15.90 5.08
N PHE A 190 -5.33 16.46 4.43
CA PHE A 190 -5.99 15.84 3.29
C PHE A 190 -5.67 16.61 2.01
N PHE A 191 -5.26 15.86 0.99
CA PHE A 191 -4.99 16.38 -0.35
C PHE A 191 -5.87 15.63 -1.35
N SER A 192 -6.75 16.36 -2.03
CA SER A 192 -7.55 15.86 -3.14
C SER A 192 -6.68 15.45 -4.33
N ALA A 193 -7.27 14.82 -5.34
CA ALA A 193 -6.54 14.40 -6.54
C ALA A 193 -5.73 15.52 -7.20
N PRO A 194 -6.25 16.75 -7.39
CA PRO A 194 -5.45 17.86 -7.90
C PRO A 194 -4.33 18.31 -6.95
N ALA A 195 -4.63 18.44 -5.66
CA ALA A 195 -3.68 18.92 -4.66
C ALA A 195 -2.51 17.97 -4.49
N LYS A 196 -2.76 16.65 -4.32
CA LYS A 196 -1.69 15.65 -4.20
C LYS A 196 -0.82 15.54 -5.46
N LYS A 197 -1.40 15.78 -6.64
CA LYS A 197 -0.66 15.79 -7.90
C LYS A 197 0.32 16.96 -7.99
N LYS A 198 -0.08 18.13 -7.50
CA LYS A 198 0.80 19.30 -7.34
C LYS A 198 1.88 19.01 -6.29
N LEU A 199 1.47 18.48 -5.13
CA LEU A 199 2.38 18.10 -4.05
C LEU A 199 3.47 17.14 -4.56
N TYR A 200 3.09 16.09 -5.31
CA TYR A 200 4.06 15.14 -5.85
C TYR A 200 5.06 15.80 -6.82
N ARG A 201 4.59 16.71 -7.69
CA ARG A 201 5.46 17.38 -8.65
C ARG A 201 6.46 18.33 -8.00
N TRP A 202 6.00 19.10 -7.03
CA TRP A 202 6.80 20.17 -6.44
C TRP A 202 7.57 19.72 -5.21
N GLY A 203 6.99 18.83 -4.42
CA GLY A 203 7.59 18.37 -3.17
C GLY A 203 8.52 17.16 -3.30
N LYS A 204 8.46 16.42 -4.41
CA LYS A 204 9.17 15.12 -4.51
C LYS A 204 10.67 15.21 -4.32
N LYS A 205 11.31 16.25 -4.88
CA LYS A 205 12.77 16.41 -4.84
C LYS A 205 13.28 16.55 -3.40
N ASP A 206 12.60 17.37 -2.62
CA ASP A 206 13.02 17.74 -1.27
C ASP A 206 12.18 17.03 -0.20
N ARG A 207 11.27 16.15 -0.61
CA ARG A 207 10.27 15.46 0.26
C ARG A 207 9.44 16.44 1.08
N ASP A 208 9.11 17.59 0.47
CA ASP A 208 8.41 18.68 1.12
C ASP A 208 6.90 18.53 1.01
N TYR A 209 6.26 18.21 2.12
CA TYR A 209 4.81 18.10 2.26
C TYR A 209 4.11 19.47 2.36
N PHE A 210 4.84 20.56 2.45
CA PHE A 210 4.33 21.93 2.44
C PHE A 210 4.43 22.59 1.06
N ALA A 211 4.98 21.91 0.06
CA ALA A 211 5.05 22.40 -1.31
C ALA A 211 3.68 22.71 -1.94
N THR A 212 2.60 22.19 -1.34
CA THR A 212 1.20 22.50 -1.75
C THR A 212 0.34 22.57 -0.50
N LYS A 213 -0.58 23.53 -0.48
CA LYS A 213 -1.58 23.62 0.60
C LYS A 213 -2.53 22.43 0.56
N GLU A 214 -2.82 21.87 1.71
CA GLU A 214 -3.87 20.86 1.90
C GLU A 214 -5.27 21.45 1.65
N ASP A 215 -6.22 20.62 1.25
CA ASP A 215 -7.63 21.03 1.10
C ASP A 215 -8.29 21.22 2.47
N PHE A 216 -7.96 20.36 3.42
CA PHE A 216 -8.31 20.47 4.84
C PHE A 216 -7.39 19.63 5.71
N HIS A 217 -7.43 19.87 7.01
CA HIS A 217 -6.76 19.07 8.02
C HIS A 217 -7.75 18.68 9.11
N GLY A 218 -7.40 17.69 9.91
CA GLY A 218 -8.28 17.21 10.95
C GLY A 218 -7.57 16.29 11.94
N THR A 219 -8.38 15.72 12.82
CA THR A 219 -7.92 14.78 13.86
C THR A 219 -8.72 13.49 13.78
N TRP A 220 -8.14 12.42 14.33
CA TRP A 220 -8.84 11.15 14.59
C TRP A 220 -8.42 10.60 15.96
N ASP A 221 -9.23 9.70 16.49
CA ASP A 221 -8.91 9.04 17.75
C ASP A 221 -8.03 7.81 17.52
N ASN A 222 -7.10 7.54 18.44
CA ASN A 222 -6.25 6.35 18.37
C ASN A 222 -6.98 5.12 18.91
N VAL A 223 -8.09 4.75 18.28
CA VAL A 223 -8.94 3.61 18.63
C VAL A 223 -8.89 2.58 17.51
N TYR A 224 -8.40 1.38 17.81
CA TYR A 224 -8.47 0.25 16.90
C TYR A 224 -9.91 -0.21 16.74
N VAL A 225 -10.33 -0.42 15.51
CA VAL A 225 -11.69 -0.90 15.19
C VAL A 225 -11.77 -2.42 15.13
N LEU A 226 -10.63 -3.07 15.00
CA LEU A 226 -10.45 -4.52 15.08
C LEU A 226 -9.59 -4.85 16.27
N ASP A 227 -9.48 -6.13 16.63
CA ASP A 227 -8.66 -6.58 17.74
C ASP A 227 -7.19 -6.15 17.52
N GLU A 228 -6.68 -5.35 18.47
CA GLU A 228 -5.34 -4.76 18.36
C GLU A 228 -4.24 -5.82 18.52
N ASP A 229 -4.43 -6.78 19.40
CA ASP A 229 -3.43 -7.81 19.69
C ASP A 229 -3.34 -8.78 18.49
N GLU A 230 -4.47 -9.23 17.96
CA GLU A 230 -4.52 -10.05 16.74
C GLU A 230 -3.91 -9.31 15.55
N TYR A 231 -4.21 -8.01 15.38
CA TYR A 231 -3.60 -7.19 14.33
C TYR A 231 -2.08 -7.12 14.48
N ARG A 232 -1.57 -6.89 15.67
CA ARG A 232 -0.13 -6.80 15.96
C ARG A 232 0.58 -8.13 15.69
N GLU A 233 -0.02 -9.24 16.07
CA GLU A 233 0.50 -10.57 15.77
C GLU A 233 0.57 -10.85 14.27
N LEU A 234 -0.49 -10.54 13.53
CA LEU A 234 -0.51 -10.68 12.06
C LEU A 234 0.57 -9.84 11.40
N LYS A 235 0.76 -8.59 11.83
CA LYS A 235 1.79 -7.69 11.33
C LYS A 235 3.20 -8.23 11.59
N ILE A 236 3.48 -8.70 12.81
CA ILE A 236 4.77 -9.31 13.17
C ILE A 236 5.03 -10.57 12.31
N ASN A 237 4.04 -11.41 12.13
CA ASN A 237 4.16 -12.61 11.32
C ASN A 237 4.42 -12.28 9.83
N ALA A 238 3.79 -11.24 9.30
CA ALA A 238 4.04 -10.75 7.95
C ALA A 238 5.49 -10.27 7.78
N LEU A 239 6.04 -9.52 8.75
CA LEU A 239 7.43 -9.09 8.75
C LEU A 239 8.41 -10.27 8.76
N LYS A 240 8.18 -11.27 9.61
CA LYS A 240 9.00 -12.51 9.64
C LYS A 240 8.96 -13.25 8.31
N THR A 241 7.80 -13.32 7.68
CA THR A 241 7.63 -13.98 6.37
C THR A 241 8.44 -13.27 5.29
N ARG A 242 8.48 -11.93 5.30
CA ARG A 242 9.31 -11.14 4.37
C ARG A 242 10.80 -11.46 4.53
N GLU A 243 11.30 -11.54 5.75
CA GLU A 243 12.70 -11.91 6.01
C GLU A 243 13.03 -13.30 5.46
N VAL A 244 12.16 -14.28 5.66
CA VAL A 244 12.35 -15.65 5.16
C VAL A 244 12.37 -15.69 3.63
N VAL A 245 11.49 -14.94 2.97
CA VAL A 245 11.45 -14.83 1.49
C VAL A 245 12.74 -14.19 0.98
N SER A 246 13.16 -13.07 1.56
CA SER A 246 14.41 -12.38 1.20
C SER A 246 15.62 -13.31 1.35
N ARG A 247 15.76 -14.01 2.47
CA ARG A 247 16.85 -14.98 2.69
C ARG A 247 16.86 -16.12 1.67
N LYS A 248 15.68 -16.59 1.25
CA LYS A 248 15.58 -17.62 0.20
C LYS A 248 15.99 -17.09 -1.17
N GLU A 249 15.62 -15.86 -1.50
CA GLU A 249 16.03 -15.21 -2.74
C GLU A 249 17.55 -14.98 -2.77
N ASP A 250 18.15 -14.50 -1.69
CA ASP A 250 19.59 -14.34 -1.55
C ASP A 250 20.33 -15.67 -1.70
N LYS A 251 19.80 -16.75 -1.10
CA LYS A 251 20.37 -18.09 -1.22
C LYS A 251 20.30 -18.59 -2.65
N ARG A 252 19.15 -18.41 -3.33
CA ARG A 252 18.99 -18.77 -4.76
C ARG A 252 19.97 -18.01 -5.64
N MET A 253 20.13 -16.70 -5.37
CA MET A 253 21.05 -15.86 -6.09
C MET A 253 22.51 -16.31 -5.90
N LYS A 254 22.91 -16.68 -4.69
CA LYS A 254 24.23 -17.28 -4.40
C LYS A 254 24.45 -18.57 -5.18
N TYR A 255 23.45 -19.46 -5.21
CA TYR A 255 23.56 -20.69 -6.00
C TYR A 255 23.69 -20.39 -7.50
N LEU A 256 22.90 -19.46 -8.03
CA LEU A 256 22.99 -19.10 -9.43
C LEU A 256 24.37 -18.53 -9.78
N LYS A 257 24.91 -17.63 -8.95
CA LYS A 257 26.28 -17.10 -9.12
C LYS A 257 27.31 -18.24 -9.07
N GLY A 258 27.20 -19.15 -8.12
CA GLY A 258 28.09 -20.32 -8.02
C GLY A 258 28.02 -21.20 -9.27
N CYS A 259 26.84 -21.49 -9.78
CA CYS A 259 26.68 -22.25 -11.03
C CYS A 259 27.33 -21.55 -12.22
N VAL A 260 27.16 -20.23 -12.36
CA VAL A 260 27.78 -19.45 -13.45
C VAL A 260 29.29 -19.47 -13.30
N HIS A 261 29.82 -19.34 -12.11
CA HIS A 261 31.26 -19.39 -11.82
C HIS A 261 31.87 -20.74 -12.23
N ILE A 262 31.24 -21.85 -11.79
CA ILE A 262 31.66 -23.21 -12.20
C ILE A 262 31.63 -23.35 -13.73
N LEU A 263 30.58 -22.88 -14.40
CA LEU A 263 30.48 -22.95 -15.84
C LEU A 263 31.58 -22.16 -16.56
N GLN A 264 32.06 -21.07 -15.97
CA GLN A 264 33.17 -20.30 -16.51
C GLN A 264 34.53 -20.92 -16.23
N GLU A 265 34.79 -21.34 -14.98
CA GLU A 265 36.11 -21.82 -14.57
C GLU A 265 36.35 -23.27 -14.97
N ASP A 266 35.39 -24.18 -14.68
CA ASP A 266 35.60 -25.62 -14.89
C ASP A 266 35.28 -26.04 -16.35
N PHE A 267 34.43 -25.26 -17.05
CA PHE A 267 34.01 -25.60 -18.42
C PHE A 267 34.41 -24.52 -19.44
N GLU A 268 35.15 -23.50 -19.06
CA GLU A 268 35.66 -22.41 -19.90
C GLU A 268 34.57 -21.72 -20.76
N LEU A 269 33.31 -21.70 -20.28
CA LEU A 269 32.21 -21.13 -21.04
C LEU A 269 32.13 -19.63 -20.87
N THR A 270 32.06 -18.92 -21.99
CA THR A 270 31.77 -17.46 -21.98
C THR A 270 30.32 -17.15 -21.58
N PHE A 271 30.04 -15.93 -21.09
CA PHE A 271 28.67 -15.51 -20.80
C PHE A 271 27.73 -15.63 -22.01
N SER A 272 28.25 -15.46 -23.23
CA SER A 272 27.48 -15.63 -24.46
C SER A 272 27.07 -17.07 -24.69
N GLU A 273 27.94 -18.01 -24.39
CA GLU A 273 27.67 -19.46 -24.54
C GLU A 273 26.72 -19.93 -23.45
N ILE A 274 26.90 -19.46 -22.20
CA ILE A 274 25.98 -19.72 -21.09
C ILE A 274 24.57 -19.23 -21.46
N ALA A 275 24.45 -17.98 -21.94
CA ALA A 275 23.18 -17.41 -22.37
C ALA A 275 22.51 -18.22 -23.49
N ARG A 276 23.30 -18.62 -24.50
CA ARG A 276 22.81 -19.44 -25.61
C ARG A 276 22.31 -20.82 -25.12
N ARG A 277 23.06 -21.49 -24.26
CA ARG A 277 22.69 -22.81 -23.70
C ARG A 277 21.44 -22.74 -22.83
N VAL A 278 21.32 -21.72 -21.96
CA VAL A 278 20.14 -21.46 -21.15
C VAL A 278 18.92 -21.20 -22.02
N LYS A 279 19.04 -20.33 -23.02
CA LYS A 279 17.96 -20.04 -23.97
C LYS A 279 17.48 -21.29 -24.70
N THR A 280 18.41 -22.12 -25.18
CA THR A 280 18.08 -23.31 -25.99
C THR A 280 17.50 -24.44 -25.15
N ARG A 281 18.07 -24.70 -23.95
CA ARG A 281 17.68 -25.87 -23.13
C ARG A 281 16.55 -25.58 -22.19
N MET A 282 16.49 -24.36 -21.60
CA MET A 282 15.51 -24.01 -20.58
C MET A 282 14.40 -23.14 -21.14
N LYS A 283 14.47 -22.69 -22.41
CA LYS A 283 13.53 -21.75 -23.05
C LYS A 283 13.36 -20.43 -22.28
N ILE A 284 14.40 -20.02 -21.55
CA ILE A 284 14.42 -18.78 -20.78
C ILE A 284 15.21 -17.75 -21.55
N SER A 285 14.63 -16.55 -21.74
CA SER A 285 15.35 -15.42 -22.36
C SER A 285 16.38 -14.89 -21.37
N ALA A 286 17.66 -15.12 -21.66
CA ALA A 286 18.78 -14.55 -20.93
C ALA A 286 19.84 -14.12 -21.96
N ASN A 287 20.49 -12.99 -21.73
CA ASN A 287 21.57 -12.49 -22.59
C ASN A 287 22.90 -12.47 -21.84
N LYS A 288 24.01 -12.23 -22.56
CA LYS A 288 25.33 -12.17 -21.96
C LYS A 288 25.47 -11.09 -20.88
N MET A 289 24.78 -9.96 -21.04
CA MET A 289 24.82 -8.85 -20.09
C MET A 289 24.17 -9.23 -18.76
N TYR A 290 23.11 -10.02 -18.76
CA TYR A 290 22.50 -10.53 -17.54
C TYR A 290 23.51 -11.32 -16.68
N PHE A 291 24.26 -12.24 -17.29
CA PHE A 291 25.24 -13.03 -16.56
C PHE A 291 26.46 -12.23 -16.15
N SER A 292 26.90 -11.27 -16.97
CA SER A 292 27.99 -10.35 -16.64
C SER A 292 27.61 -9.50 -15.42
N ARG A 293 26.45 -8.83 -15.44
CA ARG A 293 25.95 -8.02 -14.32
C ARG A 293 25.70 -8.86 -13.05
N LEU A 294 25.19 -10.08 -13.21
CA LEU A 294 25.00 -11.01 -12.11
C LEU A 294 26.32 -11.27 -11.37
N MET A 295 27.42 -11.44 -12.09
CA MET A 295 28.74 -11.75 -11.52
C MET A 295 29.46 -10.51 -11.00
N SER A 296 29.37 -9.34 -11.66
CA SER A 296 29.97 -8.08 -11.22
C SER A 296 29.30 -7.52 -9.98
N GLY A 297 28.07 -7.92 -9.68
CA GLY A 297 27.31 -7.36 -8.57
C GLY A 297 26.72 -5.98 -8.86
N GLU A 298 26.81 -5.50 -10.09
CA GLU A 298 26.19 -4.26 -10.54
C GLU A 298 24.68 -4.41 -10.59
N LYS A 299 23.98 -3.47 -9.97
CA LYS A 299 22.52 -3.37 -10.07
C LYS A 299 22.15 -2.91 -11.48
N GLU A 300 21.03 -3.40 -11.99
CA GLU A 300 20.47 -2.95 -13.26
C GLU A 300 20.20 -1.43 -13.18
N GLU A 301 21.09 -0.63 -13.80
CA GLU A 301 20.73 0.71 -14.25
C GLU A 301 20.06 0.52 -15.62
N GLU A 302 18.77 0.82 -15.68
CA GLU A 302 18.04 0.77 -16.94
C GLU A 302 18.32 2.03 -17.73
N GLU A 303 18.76 1.83 -18.97
CA GLU A 303 18.73 2.85 -19.99
C GLU A 303 17.27 3.13 -20.36
N ASP A 304 16.84 4.38 -20.13
CA ASP A 304 15.61 4.93 -20.68
C ASP A 304 15.76 5.04 -22.22
N ASP A 305 14.97 4.24 -22.94
CA ASP A 305 14.56 4.48 -24.31
C ASP A 305 13.05 4.72 -24.37
#